data_d0bc13395d83922ba92bf5a7e55c2622
#
_entry.id   d0bc13395d83922ba92bf5a7e55c2622
#
_cell.length_a   1.000
_cell.length_b   1.000
_cell.length_c   1.000
_cell.angle_alpha   90.00
_cell.angle_beta   90.00
_cell.angle_gamma   90.00
#
_symmetry.space_group_name_H-M   'P 1'
#
loop_
_entity.id
_entity.type
_entity.pdbx_description
1 polymer ?
#
loop_
_entity_poly.entity_id
_entity_poly.type
_entity_poly.pdbx_seq_one_letter_code
_entity_poly.pdbx_strand_id
1 'polypeptide(L)'
;MKSSSNGLLAQVSIAHLVSHLHIMTVPAMLPLLPDAMQVSFVELGIAIGLFNIVSALVQAPLGFLVDRLGARRMLMAALLLGTVSFGLVAAFPSYPYLLAAMILAGLANGVYHPADYSLLSRGIPPKRMGRAFSIHTFAGFLGSALAPPIMIGVALATAPRWSFAIAAIAGLMAWAVMVIIGSPLPDKKQNNGVTEPRGAEARPITTPVMTLAVLTLLFTLLSLSTGAIEKFSVSALVQGFDVALPAANLALTIFLFASAFGVLAGGVLADRTDKHGYVAAGAFALAAFIVVLVIRMPLPPVALATALGVTGFLTGLVAPSRDMLVRAASPAGAEGRTFGIVSTGFNVGGVIGPILFGFLLDRGLASGVLWAAVGFMVATTAVVLLQERHMQMKPAPAG
;
A
#
# COMPACT_ATOMS: atom_id res chain seq x y z
N MET A 1 29.01 -0.76 -16.45
CA MET A 1 28.08 0.15 -15.71
C MET A 1 26.58 -0.11 -15.99
N LYS A 2 26.10 -0.32 -17.25
CA LYS A 2 24.66 -0.59 -17.50
C LYS A 2 24.17 -1.92 -16.89
N SER A 3 24.99 -2.97 -16.88
CA SER A 3 24.63 -4.28 -16.31
C SER A 3 24.42 -4.24 -14.80
N SER A 4 25.27 -3.49 -14.06
CA SER A 4 25.16 -3.38 -12.60
C SER A 4 23.93 -2.60 -12.14
N SER A 5 23.56 -1.52 -12.83
CA SER A 5 22.35 -0.73 -12.50
C SER A 5 21.05 -1.51 -12.74
N ASN A 6 21.00 -2.35 -13.80
CA ASN A 6 19.83 -3.19 -14.06
C ASN A 6 19.73 -4.34 -13.03
N GLY A 7 20.86 -4.92 -12.63
CA GLY A 7 20.89 -5.94 -11.57
C GLY A 7 20.42 -5.38 -10.22
N LEU A 8 20.84 -4.16 -9.87
CA LEU A 8 20.37 -3.49 -8.65
C LEU A 8 18.87 -3.22 -8.70
N LEU A 9 18.36 -2.66 -9.82
CA LEU A 9 16.94 -2.40 -9.99
C LEU A 9 16.11 -3.68 -9.86
N ALA A 10 16.56 -4.77 -10.47
CA ALA A 10 15.89 -6.07 -10.35
C ALA A 10 15.85 -6.57 -8.90
N GLN A 11 16.99 -6.52 -8.17
CA GLN A 11 17.04 -6.95 -6.76
C GLN A 11 16.07 -6.15 -5.89
N VAL A 12 16.11 -4.82 -5.98
CA VAL A 12 15.27 -3.92 -5.17
C VAL A 12 13.79 -4.09 -5.55
N SER A 13 13.49 -4.25 -6.84
CA SER A 13 12.10 -4.48 -7.29
C SER A 13 11.55 -5.84 -6.87
N ILE A 14 12.36 -6.90 -6.87
CA ILE A 14 11.96 -8.23 -6.35
C ILE A 14 11.71 -8.16 -4.84
N ALA A 15 12.59 -7.51 -4.08
CA ALA A 15 12.39 -7.32 -2.65
C ALA A 15 11.09 -6.54 -2.36
N HIS A 16 10.81 -5.50 -3.14
CA HIS A 16 9.59 -4.70 -3.01
C HIS A 16 8.32 -5.48 -3.42
N LEU A 17 8.39 -6.29 -4.47
CA LEU A 17 7.30 -7.20 -4.84
C LEU A 17 6.96 -8.14 -3.68
N VAL A 18 7.98 -8.75 -3.07
CA VAL A 18 7.79 -9.68 -1.95
C VAL A 18 7.28 -8.95 -0.70
N SER A 19 7.73 -7.72 -0.42
CA SER A 19 7.20 -6.93 0.69
C SER A 19 5.70 -6.70 0.57
N HIS A 20 5.22 -6.37 -0.63
CA HIS A 20 3.80 -6.17 -0.89
C HIS A 20 2.99 -7.48 -0.91
N LEU A 21 3.57 -8.58 -1.38
CA LEU A 21 2.98 -9.92 -1.22
C LEU A 21 2.81 -10.25 0.27
N HIS A 22 3.81 -9.95 1.12
CA HIS A 22 3.73 -10.12 2.56
C HIS A 22 2.62 -9.24 3.18
N ILE A 23 2.52 -7.97 2.80
CA ILE A 23 1.44 -7.06 3.26
C ILE A 23 0.06 -7.66 2.96
N MET A 24 -0.11 -8.28 1.79
CA MET A 24 -1.39 -8.82 1.33
C MET A 24 -1.63 -10.27 1.75
N THR A 25 -0.67 -10.97 2.36
CA THR A 25 -0.82 -12.39 2.75
C THR A 25 -2.00 -12.62 3.70
N VAL A 26 -2.06 -11.90 4.83
CA VAL A 26 -3.17 -12.02 5.79
C VAL A 26 -4.49 -11.47 5.21
N PRO A 27 -4.54 -10.27 4.60
CA PRO A 27 -5.75 -9.78 3.93
C PRO A 27 -6.34 -10.74 2.89
N ALA A 28 -5.50 -11.35 2.05
CA ALA A 28 -5.96 -12.32 1.05
C ALA A 28 -6.59 -13.56 1.68
N MET A 29 -6.12 -13.96 2.87
CA MET A 29 -6.57 -15.14 3.59
C MET A 29 -7.78 -14.88 4.51
N LEU A 30 -8.23 -13.63 4.66
CA LEU A 30 -9.35 -13.26 5.57
C LEU A 30 -10.58 -14.15 5.45
N PRO A 31 -11.03 -14.59 4.25
CA PRO A 31 -12.23 -15.46 4.16
C PRO A 31 -12.06 -16.84 4.80
N LEU A 32 -10.83 -17.31 4.99
CA LEU A 32 -10.52 -18.67 5.46
C LEU A 32 -9.98 -18.73 6.89
N LEU A 33 -9.41 -17.61 7.38
CA LEU A 33 -8.72 -17.57 8.68
C LEU A 33 -9.67 -17.69 9.89
N PRO A 34 -10.89 -17.15 9.89
CA PRO A 34 -11.81 -17.32 11.03
C PRO A 34 -11.99 -18.78 11.40
N ASP A 35 -12.32 -19.62 10.44
CA ASP A 35 -12.52 -21.05 10.67
C ASP A 35 -11.20 -21.79 10.95
N ALA A 36 -10.13 -21.42 10.23
CA ALA A 36 -8.82 -22.09 10.35
C ALA A 36 -8.12 -21.83 11.69
N MET A 37 -8.34 -20.67 12.31
CA MET A 37 -7.69 -20.26 13.56
C MET A 37 -8.68 -20.09 14.73
N GLN A 38 -9.99 -20.28 14.50
CA GLN A 38 -11.05 -20.05 15.48
C GLN A 38 -11.00 -18.63 16.05
N VAL A 39 -10.96 -17.64 15.17
CA VAL A 39 -10.87 -16.20 15.48
C VAL A 39 -11.96 -15.41 14.76
N SER A 40 -12.30 -14.26 15.32
CA SER A 40 -13.21 -13.29 14.71
C SER A 40 -12.51 -12.43 13.65
N PHE A 41 -13.28 -11.77 12.79
CA PHE A 41 -12.74 -10.78 11.85
C PHE A 41 -12.19 -9.54 12.57
N VAL A 42 -12.71 -9.18 13.75
CA VAL A 42 -12.13 -8.11 14.59
C VAL A 42 -10.72 -8.49 15.04
N GLU A 43 -10.49 -9.73 15.49
CA GLU A 43 -9.17 -10.18 15.88
C GLU A 43 -8.19 -10.16 14.71
N LEU A 44 -8.61 -10.57 13.52
CA LEU A 44 -7.81 -10.44 12.30
C LEU A 44 -7.57 -8.97 11.92
N GLY A 45 -8.57 -8.11 12.13
CA GLY A 45 -8.44 -6.67 11.99
C GLY A 45 -7.41 -6.06 12.94
N ILE A 46 -7.37 -6.52 14.19
CA ILE A 46 -6.36 -6.11 15.18
C ILE A 46 -4.97 -6.57 14.74
N ALA A 47 -4.81 -7.79 14.24
CA ALA A 47 -3.54 -8.29 13.73
C ALA A 47 -3.02 -7.42 12.57
N ILE A 48 -3.87 -7.08 11.59
CA ILE A 48 -3.53 -6.19 10.47
C ILE A 48 -3.23 -4.76 10.98
N GLY A 49 -4.02 -4.26 11.94
CA GLY A 49 -3.79 -2.96 12.58
C GLY A 49 -2.45 -2.90 13.28
N LEU A 50 -2.08 -3.97 14.00
CA LEU A 50 -0.81 -4.08 14.71
C LEU A 50 0.39 -4.03 13.76
N PHE A 51 0.32 -4.71 12.61
CA PHE A 51 1.31 -4.57 11.54
C PHE A 51 1.49 -3.10 11.11
N ASN A 52 0.38 -2.39 10.85
CA ASN A 52 0.44 -0.99 10.42
C ASN A 52 0.99 -0.06 11.50
N ILE A 53 0.61 -0.26 12.78
CA ILE A 53 1.13 0.52 13.92
C ILE A 53 2.64 0.32 14.04
N VAL A 54 3.10 -0.93 14.08
CA VAL A 54 4.52 -1.24 14.22
C VAL A 54 5.31 -0.65 13.05
N SER A 55 4.86 -0.89 11.81
CA SER A 55 5.51 -0.34 10.62
C SER A 55 5.64 1.19 10.67
N ALA A 56 4.56 1.89 11.03
CA ALA A 56 4.56 3.34 11.15
C ALA A 56 5.53 3.86 12.20
N LEU A 57 5.55 3.25 13.38
CA LEU A 57 6.41 3.68 14.49
C LEU A 57 7.90 3.47 14.22
N VAL A 58 8.26 2.38 13.51
CA VAL A 58 9.66 2.01 13.32
C VAL A 58 10.27 2.55 12.03
N GLN A 59 9.47 3.00 11.06
CA GLN A 59 9.97 3.41 9.74
C GLN A 59 11.01 4.52 9.82
N ALA A 60 10.78 5.57 10.60
CA ALA A 60 11.73 6.66 10.75
C ALA A 60 13.00 6.23 11.53
N PRO A 61 12.93 5.58 12.70
CA PRO A 61 14.09 5.02 13.37
C PRO A 61 14.92 4.06 12.50
N LEU A 62 14.25 3.17 11.75
CA LEU A 62 14.93 2.23 10.86
C LEU A 62 15.58 2.92 9.66
N GLY A 63 15.05 4.06 9.20
CA GLY A 63 15.71 4.90 8.21
C GLY A 63 17.11 5.36 8.65
N PHE A 64 17.26 5.83 9.89
CA PHE A 64 18.57 6.15 10.46
C PHE A 64 19.50 4.93 10.55
N LEU A 65 18.92 3.77 10.85
CA LEU A 65 19.69 2.53 10.93
C LEU A 65 20.15 2.05 9.55
N VAL A 66 19.32 2.24 8.52
CA VAL A 66 19.66 2.00 7.10
C VAL A 66 20.91 2.80 6.70
N ASP A 67 20.97 4.08 7.10
CA ASP A 67 22.13 4.92 6.79
C ASP A 67 23.40 4.48 7.52
N ARG A 68 23.28 3.96 8.75
CA ARG A 68 24.43 3.52 9.56
C ARG A 68 24.93 2.13 9.18
N LEU A 69 24.04 1.16 9.01
CA LEU A 69 24.38 -0.25 8.79
C LEU A 69 24.47 -0.61 7.30
N GLY A 70 23.94 0.26 6.43
CA GLY A 70 23.92 0.08 4.99
C GLY A 70 22.60 -0.53 4.49
N ALA A 71 22.03 0.12 3.49
CA ALA A 71 20.70 -0.17 2.95
C ALA A 71 20.53 -1.63 2.49
N ARG A 72 21.56 -2.20 1.83
CA ARG A 72 21.52 -3.58 1.37
C ARG A 72 21.44 -4.60 2.52
N ARG A 73 22.22 -4.41 3.58
CA ARG A 73 22.21 -5.30 4.76
C ARG A 73 20.86 -5.25 5.46
N MET A 74 20.32 -4.05 5.62
CA MET A 74 19.01 -3.85 6.23
C MET A 74 17.89 -4.46 5.40
N LEU A 75 17.93 -4.32 4.07
CA LEU A 75 16.95 -4.93 3.17
C LEU A 75 16.99 -6.48 3.23
N MET A 76 18.18 -7.06 3.27
CA MET A 76 18.36 -8.51 3.45
C MET A 76 17.83 -8.97 4.82
N ALA A 77 18.09 -8.22 5.90
CA ALA A 77 17.55 -8.51 7.22
C ALA A 77 16.02 -8.43 7.24
N ALA A 78 15.41 -7.46 6.55
CA ALA A 78 13.97 -7.34 6.44
C ALA A 78 13.34 -8.54 5.70
N LEU A 79 13.96 -9.00 4.61
CA LEU A 79 13.51 -10.19 3.88
C LEU A 79 13.54 -11.45 4.76
N LEU A 80 14.62 -11.65 5.55
CA LEU A 80 14.71 -12.76 6.50
C LEU A 80 13.68 -12.61 7.63
N LEU A 81 13.48 -11.41 8.14
CA LEU A 81 12.49 -11.15 9.18
C LEU A 81 11.06 -11.44 8.69
N GLY A 82 10.73 -11.06 7.45
CA GLY A 82 9.47 -11.43 6.80
C GLY A 82 9.34 -12.95 6.59
N THR A 83 10.43 -13.61 6.19
CA THR A 83 10.49 -15.09 6.09
C THR A 83 10.19 -15.76 7.43
N VAL A 84 10.84 -15.32 8.51
CA VAL A 84 10.62 -15.83 9.87
C VAL A 84 9.19 -15.56 10.34
N SER A 85 8.66 -14.36 10.08
CA SER A 85 7.31 -13.97 10.41
C SER A 85 6.27 -14.96 9.87
N PHE A 86 6.24 -15.18 8.57
CA PHE A 86 5.26 -16.07 7.95
C PHE A 86 5.59 -17.55 8.17
N GLY A 87 6.86 -17.91 8.30
CA GLY A 87 7.30 -19.25 8.70
C GLY A 87 6.81 -19.65 10.08
N LEU A 88 6.76 -18.69 11.01
CA LEU A 88 6.22 -18.88 12.36
C LEU A 88 4.73 -19.28 12.33
N VAL A 89 3.91 -18.58 11.55
CA VAL A 89 2.48 -18.91 11.40
C VAL A 89 2.29 -20.22 10.65
N ALA A 90 3.12 -20.52 9.66
CA ALA A 90 3.08 -21.80 8.96
C ALA A 90 3.37 -22.99 9.88
N ALA A 91 4.32 -22.82 10.81
CA ALA A 91 4.66 -23.85 11.80
C ALA A 91 3.61 -23.97 12.92
N PHE A 92 3.12 -22.83 13.42
CA PHE A 92 2.21 -22.73 14.57
C PHE A 92 0.98 -21.88 14.19
N PRO A 93 -0.01 -22.46 13.46
CA PRO A 93 -1.16 -21.71 12.93
C PRO A 93 -2.17 -21.39 14.03
N SER A 94 -1.87 -20.40 14.86
CA SER A 94 -2.77 -19.89 15.89
C SER A 94 -2.65 -18.39 16.08
N TYR A 95 -3.66 -17.77 16.67
CA TYR A 95 -3.77 -16.33 16.80
C TYR A 95 -2.59 -15.65 17.54
N PRO A 96 -2.06 -16.17 18.67
CA PRO A 96 -0.89 -15.58 19.30
C PRO A 96 0.35 -15.52 18.40
N TYR A 97 0.58 -16.57 17.62
CA TYR A 97 1.68 -16.59 16.65
C TYR A 97 1.40 -15.69 15.44
N LEU A 98 0.14 -15.52 15.02
CA LEU A 98 -0.23 -14.53 14.03
C LEU A 98 0.07 -13.11 14.51
N LEU A 99 -0.27 -12.76 15.76
CA LEU A 99 0.07 -11.44 16.34
C LEU A 99 1.57 -11.21 16.38
N ALA A 100 2.36 -12.19 16.85
CA ALA A 100 3.82 -12.11 16.85
C ALA A 100 4.38 -11.94 15.43
N ALA A 101 3.84 -12.70 14.48
CA ALA A 101 4.22 -12.59 13.08
C ALA A 101 3.90 -11.20 12.49
N MET A 102 2.74 -10.63 12.80
CA MET A 102 2.37 -9.30 12.30
C MET A 102 3.25 -8.19 12.89
N ILE A 103 3.73 -8.34 14.13
CA ILE A 103 4.75 -7.44 14.71
C ILE A 103 6.05 -7.57 13.92
N LEU A 104 6.55 -8.79 13.70
CA LEU A 104 7.80 -9.02 12.96
C LEU A 104 7.70 -8.55 11.49
N ALA A 105 6.57 -8.81 10.85
CA ALA A 105 6.31 -8.33 9.50
C ALA A 105 6.21 -6.80 9.43
N GLY A 106 5.62 -6.15 10.45
CA GLY A 106 5.58 -4.69 10.57
C GLY A 106 6.97 -4.08 10.74
N LEU A 107 7.83 -4.70 11.56
CA LEU A 107 9.25 -4.31 11.69
C LEU A 107 9.98 -4.45 10.34
N ALA A 108 9.79 -5.56 9.63
CA ALA A 108 10.37 -5.77 8.31
C ALA A 108 9.88 -4.69 7.32
N ASN A 109 8.58 -4.39 7.34
CA ASN A 109 7.98 -3.42 6.43
C ASN A 109 8.54 -2.01 6.62
N GLY A 110 8.85 -1.61 7.83
CA GLY A 110 9.46 -0.31 8.12
C GLY A 110 10.85 -0.09 7.49
N VAL A 111 11.52 -1.17 7.06
CA VAL A 111 12.84 -1.10 6.42
C VAL A 111 12.77 -0.89 4.91
N TYR A 112 11.77 -1.47 4.21
CA TYR A 112 11.79 -1.56 2.75
C TYR A 112 11.91 -0.20 2.09
N HIS A 113 11.00 0.75 2.34
CA HIS A 113 11.04 2.05 1.67
C HIS A 113 12.34 2.83 1.90
N PRO A 114 12.85 3.01 3.16
CA PRO A 114 14.14 3.69 3.37
C PRO A 114 15.31 2.99 2.66
N ALA A 115 15.35 1.66 2.70
CA ALA A 115 16.44 0.90 2.10
C ALA A 115 16.38 0.93 0.56
N ASP A 116 15.20 0.73 -0.01
CA ASP A 116 14.96 0.72 -1.46
C ASP A 116 15.32 2.07 -2.08
N TYR A 117 14.83 3.17 -1.52
CA TYR A 117 15.13 4.51 -2.01
C TYR A 117 16.61 4.85 -1.88
N SER A 118 17.26 4.45 -0.78
CA SER A 118 18.69 4.63 -0.60
C SER A 118 19.50 3.87 -1.66
N LEU A 119 19.14 2.61 -1.95
CA LEU A 119 19.82 1.79 -2.96
C LEU A 119 19.62 2.35 -4.37
N LEU A 120 18.37 2.69 -4.73
CA LEU A 120 18.04 3.23 -6.05
C LEU A 120 18.74 4.57 -6.28
N SER A 121 18.71 5.49 -5.31
CA SER A 121 19.32 6.82 -5.42
C SER A 121 20.84 6.76 -5.61
N ARG A 122 21.51 5.76 -5.02
CA ARG A 122 22.97 5.58 -5.13
C ARG A 122 23.40 4.83 -6.38
N GLY A 123 22.56 3.92 -6.88
CA GLY A 123 22.95 2.97 -7.93
C GLY A 123 22.35 3.23 -9.30
N ILE A 124 21.37 4.13 -9.42
CA ILE A 124 20.70 4.45 -10.68
C ILE A 124 21.10 5.86 -11.13
N PRO A 125 21.53 6.05 -12.38
CA PRO A 125 21.83 7.37 -12.92
C PRO A 125 20.60 8.30 -12.91
N PRO A 126 20.75 9.62 -12.62
CA PRO A 126 19.64 10.57 -12.54
C PRO A 126 18.70 10.56 -13.76
N LYS A 127 19.24 10.42 -14.97
CA LYS A 127 18.46 10.34 -16.24
C LYS A 127 17.52 9.12 -16.33
N ARG A 128 17.73 8.09 -15.50
CA ARG A 128 16.95 6.84 -15.49
C ARG A 128 16.11 6.68 -14.20
N MET A 129 16.20 7.62 -13.28
CA MET A 129 15.60 7.52 -11.95
C MET A 129 14.09 7.38 -12.02
N GLY A 130 13.40 8.21 -12.80
CA GLY A 130 11.94 8.13 -12.97
C GLY A 130 11.48 6.75 -13.45
N ARG A 131 12.16 6.18 -14.46
CA ARG A 131 11.87 4.83 -14.95
C ARG A 131 12.14 3.76 -13.88
N ALA A 132 13.21 3.92 -13.09
CA ALA A 132 13.53 2.99 -12.03
C ALA A 132 12.47 2.99 -10.93
N PHE A 133 12.02 4.16 -10.49
CA PHE A 133 10.92 4.27 -9.52
C PHE A 133 9.60 3.70 -10.05
N SER A 134 9.29 3.92 -11.34
CA SER A 134 8.08 3.35 -11.95
C SER A 134 8.11 1.82 -11.94
N ILE A 135 9.24 1.20 -12.31
CA ILE A 135 9.40 -0.27 -12.28
C ILE A 135 9.31 -0.78 -10.84
N HIS A 136 9.96 -0.12 -9.90
CA HIS A 136 9.94 -0.46 -8.49
C HIS A 136 8.52 -0.38 -7.91
N THR A 137 7.80 0.72 -8.15
CA THR A 137 6.42 0.90 -7.69
C THR A 137 5.50 -0.15 -8.32
N PHE A 138 5.61 -0.38 -9.63
CA PHE A 138 4.85 -1.42 -10.31
C PHE A 138 5.09 -2.81 -9.72
N ALA A 139 6.33 -3.14 -9.35
CA ALA A 139 6.66 -4.41 -8.72
C ALA A 139 5.93 -4.59 -7.37
N GLY A 140 5.80 -3.52 -6.57
CA GLY A 140 4.99 -3.55 -5.34
C GLY A 140 3.51 -3.85 -5.62
N PHE A 141 2.88 -3.12 -6.55
CA PHE A 141 1.49 -3.38 -6.94
C PHE A 141 1.30 -4.80 -7.49
N LEU A 142 2.27 -5.30 -8.28
CA LEU A 142 2.26 -6.66 -8.78
C LEU A 142 2.32 -7.69 -7.63
N GLY A 143 3.14 -7.45 -6.61
CA GLY A 143 3.20 -8.29 -5.41
C GLY A 143 1.85 -8.37 -4.68
N SER A 144 1.19 -7.21 -4.52
CA SER A 144 -0.17 -7.15 -3.94
C SER A 144 -1.18 -7.91 -4.80
N ALA A 145 -1.13 -7.77 -6.12
CA ALA A 145 -2.07 -8.41 -7.04
C ALA A 145 -1.88 -9.93 -7.17
N LEU A 146 -0.65 -10.41 -6.98
CA LEU A 146 -0.34 -11.84 -6.98
C LEU A 146 -0.72 -12.55 -5.68
N ALA A 147 -0.81 -11.83 -4.55
CA ALA A 147 -1.09 -12.45 -3.26
C ALA A 147 -2.46 -13.17 -3.21
N PRO A 148 -3.62 -12.57 -3.58
CA PRO A 148 -4.90 -13.27 -3.48
C PRO A 148 -4.97 -14.57 -4.28
N PRO A 149 -4.61 -14.65 -5.57
CA PRO A 149 -4.69 -15.90 -6.31
C PRO A 149 -3.72 -16.96 -5.78
N ILE A 150 -2.52 -16.59 -5.34
CA ILE A 150 -1.54 -17.52 -4.79
C ILE A 150 -2.01 -18.02 -3.42
N MET A 151 -2.35 -17.12 -2.50
CA MET A 151 -2.68 -17.50 -1.12
C MET A 151 -3.96 -18.33 -1.05
N ILE A 152 -5.04 -17.89 -1.72
CA ILE A 152 -6.31 -18.64 -1.76
C ILE A 152 -6.12 -19.93 -2.55
N GLY A 153 -5.43 -19.91 -3.70
CA GLY A 153 -5.19 -21.12 -4.51
C GLY A 153 -4.46 -22.21 -3.73
N VAL A 154 -3.40 -21.86 -3.01
CA VAL A 154 -2.65 -22.80 -2.16
C VAL A 154 -3.52 -23.28 -1.00
N ALA A 155 -4.23 -22.37 -0.32
CA ALA A 155 -5.08 -22.73 0.82
C ALA A 155 -6.18 -23.72 0.44
N LEU A 156 -6.85 -23.51 -0.69
CA LEU A 156 -7.90 -24.40 -1.18
C LEU A 156 -7.38 -25.74 -1.70
N ALA A 157 -6.18 -25.76 -2.30
CA ALA A 157 -5.55 -26.98 -2.79
C ALA A 157 -4.95 -27.84 -1.67
N THR A 158 -4.63 -27.24 -0.50
CA THR A 158 -3.93 -27.92 0.58
C THR A 158 -4.53 -27.58 1.95
N ALA A 159 -4.03 -26.54 2.60
CA ALA A 159 -4.54 -25.97 3.85
C ALA A 159 -4.01 -24.53 4.03
N PRO A 160 -4.71 -23.67 4.82
CA PRO A 160 -4.33 -22.27 5.04
C PRO A 160 -2.89 -22.06 5.52
N ARG A 161 -2.36 -22.96 6.34
CA ARG A 161 -0.97 -22.90 6.83
C ARG A 161 0.08 -22.87 5.71
N TRP A 162 -0.17 -23.54 4.59
CA TRP A 162 0.77 -23.61 3.47
C TRP A 162 0.85 -22.32 2.67
N SER A 163 -0.19 -21.48 2.70
CA SER A 163 -0.12 -20.13 2.14
C SER A 163 0.91 -19.26 2.89
N PHE A 164 0.96 -19.37 4.21
CA PHE A 164 2.01 -18.72 5.00
C PHE A 164 3.40 -19.29 4.71
N ALA A 165 3.51 -20.59 4.49
CA ALA A 165 4.79 -21.22 4.06
C ALA A 165 5.24 -20.68 2.70
N ILE A 166 4.34 -20.51 1.73
CA ILE A 166 4.66 -19.90 0.43
C ILE A 166 5.13 -18.46 0.59
N ALA A 167 4.48 -17.66 1.44
CA ALA A 167 4.93 -16.30 1.75
C ALA A 167 6.34 -16.29 2.35
N ALA A 168 6.62 -17.20 3.29
CA ALA A 168 7.97 -17.35 3.85
C ALA A 168 9.00 -17.76 2.78
N ILE A 169 8.68 -18.72 1.93
CA ILE A 169 9.54 -19.15 0.82
C ILE A 169 9.82 -17.99 -0.14
N ALA A 170 8.81 -17.18 -0.47
CA ALA A 170 8.99 -16.00 -1.34
C ALA A 170 10.01 -15.01 -0.73
N GLY A 171 9.95 -14.76 0.59
CA GLY A 171 10.94 -13.95 1.30
C GLY A 171 12.35 -14.53 1.23
N LEU A 172 12.48 -15.84 1.46
CA LEU A 172 13.75 -16.54 1.39
C LEU A 172 14.31 -16.54 -0.04
N MET A 173 13.48 -16.72 -1.06
CA MET A 173 13.89 -16.66 -2.46
C MET A 173 14.40 -15.27 -2.84
N ALA A 174 13.70 -14.20 -2.45
CA ALA A 174 14.15 -12.84 -2.70
C ALA A 174 15.48 -12.55 -1.98
N TRP A 175 15.64 -13.03 -0.75
CA TRP A 175 16.90 -12.95 -0.02
C TRP A 175 18.02 -13.69 -0.76
N ALA A 176 17.77 -14.93 -1.21
CA ALA A 176 18.74 -15.75 -1.95
C ALA A 176 19.16 -15.06 -3.27
N VAL A 177 18.21 -14.45 -3.99
CA VAL A 177 18.52 -13.66 -5.20
C VAL A 177 19.49 -12.52 -4.87
N MET A 178 19.28 -11.81 -3.76
CA MET A 178 20.21 -10.76 -3.34
C MET A 178 21.59 -11.32 -2.99
N VAL A 179 21.67 -12.49 -2.36
CA VAL A 179 22.96 -13.14 -2.04
C VAL A 179 23.69 -13.55 -3.32
N ILE A 180 23.00 -14.26 -4.23
CA ILE A 180 23.60 -14.86 -5.45
C ILE A 180 24.08 -13.77 -6.42
N ILE A 181 23.26 -12.74 -6.65
CA ILE A 181 23.64 -11.63 -7.56
C ILE A 181 24.76 -10.77 -6.95
N GLY A 182 24.92 -10.81 -5.63
CA GLY A 182 25.94 -10.03 -4.92
C GLY A 182 25.61 -8.53 -4.86
N SER A 183 26.57 -7.71 -4.43
CA SER A 183 26.41 -6.25 -4.37
C SER A 183 26.80 -5.63 -5.71
N PRO A 184 25.87 -4.99 -6.43
CA PRO A 184 26.23 -4.23 -7.63
C PRO A 184 26.84 -2.86 -7.30
N LEU A 185 26.85 -2.47 -6.03
CA LEU A 185 27.46 -1.24 -5.54
C LEU A 185 28.81 -1.58 -4.87
N PRO A 186 29.87 -0.81 -5.11
CA PRO A 186 31.14 -1.00 -4.39
C PRO A 186 30.93 -0.77 -2.89
N ASP A 187 31.56 -1.58 -2.06
CA ASP A 187 31.52 -1.52 -0.58
C ASP A 187 32.17 -0.24 0.02
N LYS A 188 32.55 0.70 -0.78
CA LYS A 188 33.12 1.95 -0.28
C LYS A 188 32.06 2.71 0.50
N LYS A 189 32.33 2.91 1.78
CA LYS A 189 31.93 4.12 2.52
C LYS A 189 32.31 5.34 1.68
N GLN A 190 31.53 5.69 0.69
CA GLN A 190 31.64 7.01 0.11
C GLN A 190 31.02 7.96 1.13
N ASN A 191 31.90 8.51 1.97
CA ASN A 191 31.77 9.84 2.50
C ASN A 191 31.77 10.84 1.31
N ASN A 192 30.87 10.64 0.36
CA ASN A 192 30.46 11.71 -0.53
C ASN A 192 29.29 12.34 0.18
N GLY A 193 29.62 13.37 0.89
CA GLY A 193 28.78 14.53 1.15
C GLY A 193 27.85 14.90 -0.03
N VAL A 194 26.82 14.12 -0.27
CA VAL A 194 25.52 14.70 -0.38
C VAL A 194 25.20 15.00 1.10
N THR A 195 25.81 16.03 1.60
CA THR A 195 25.20 16.92 2.54
C THR A 195 23.82 17.19 1.95
N GLU A 196 22.78 16.44 2.36
CA GLU A 196 21.58 17.20 2.70
C GLU A 196 22.16 18.42 3.45
N PRO A 197 21.76 19.64 3.10
CA PRO A 197 22.28 20.79 3.79
C PRO A 197 22.01 20.53 5.28
N ARG A 198 23.03 20.00 5.98
CA ARG A 198 23.14 19.99 7.43
C ARG A 198 23.24 21.46 7.80
N GLY A 199 22.09 22.07 8.00
CA GLY A 199 22.03 23.48 8.28
C GLY A 199 20.91 24.22 7.52
N ALA A 200 20.02 23.56 6.79
CA ALA A 200 18.71 24.12 6.67
C ALA A 200 18.17 24.11 8.11
N GLU A 201 18.42 25.20 8.85
CA GLU A 201 17.63 25.58 10.01
C GLU A 201 16.22 25.17 9.67
N ALA A 202 15.58 24.35 10.52
CA ALA A 202 14.25 23.83 10.27
C ALA A 202 13.33 25.03 10.06
N ARG A 203 13.23 25.48 8.80
CA ARG A 203 12.33 26.59 8.47
C ARG A 203 10.97 26.20 8.99
N PRO A 204 10.32 27.06 9.76
CA PRO A 204 9.00 26.75 10.30
C PRO A 204 8.10 26.27 9.17
N ILE A 205 7.30 25.23 9.41
CA ILE A 205 6.29 24.79 8.44
C ILE A 205 5.31 25.94 8.29
N THR A 206 5.37 26.64 7.17
CA THR A 206 4.47 27.74 6.87
C THR A 206 3.15 27.28 6.27
N THR A 207 3.01 25.96 6.00
CA THR A 207 1.71 25.38 5.59
C THR A 207 0.70 25.53 6.73
N PRO A 208 -0.47 26.14 6.49
CA PRO A 208 -1.49 26.29 7.52
C PRO A 208 -1.89 24.94 8.11
N VAL A 209 -2.02 24.87 9.43
CA VAL A 209 -2.42 23.65 10.15
C VAL A 209 -3.71 23.05 9.59
N MET A 210 -4.67 23.90 9.22
CA MET A 210 -5.93 23.46 8.59
C MET A 210 -5.69 22.73 7.26
N THR A 211 -4.76 23.20 6.43
CA THR A 211 -4.42 22.55 5.16
C THR A 211 -3.81 21.17 5.41
N LEU A 212 -2.89 21.07 6.39
CA LEU A 212 -2.32 19.78 6.78
C LEU A 212 -3.39 18.82 7.31
N ALA A 213 -4.31 19.31 8.16
CA ALA A 213 -5.39 18.50 8.71
C ALA A 213 -6.34 17.99 7.61
N VAL A 214 -6.72 18.83 6.66
CA VAL A 214 -7.58 18.44 5.52
C VAL A 214 -6.89 17.40 4.63
N LEU A 215 -5.61 17.59 4.31
CA LEU A 215 -4.85 16.61 3.52
C LEU A 215 -4.65 15.29 4.28
N THR A 216 -4.38 15.33 5.58
CA THR A 216 -4.29 14.12 6.42
C THR A 216 -5.63 13.38 6.47
N LEU A 217 -6.73 14.11 6.62
CA LEU A 217 -8.09 13.54 6.54
C LEU A 217 -8.31 12.88 5.17
N LEU A 218 -7.92 13.55 4.08
CA LEU A 218 -8.02 13.01 2.73
C LEU A 218 -7.29 11.67 2.61
N PHE A 219 -6.05 11.57 3.10
CA PHE A 219 -5.27 10.32 3.09
C PHE A 219 -5.91 9.24 3.97
N THR A 220 -6.51 9.62 5.10
CA THR A 220 -7.26 8.69 5.96
C THR A 220 -8.48 8.13 5.23
N LEU A 221 -9.29 8.99 4.60
CA LEU A 221 -10.48 8.58 3.84
C LEU A 221 -10.10 7.70 2.63
N LEU A 222 -9.01 8.02 1.93
CA LEU A 222 -8.44 7.20 0.87
C LEU A 222 -8.07 5.80 1.38
N SER A 223 -7.34 5.72 2.48
CA SER A 223 -6.95 4.46 3.10
C SER A 223 -8.13 3.62 3.54
N LEU A 224 -9.17 4.24 4.09
CA LEU A 224 -10.40 3.58 4.50
C LEU A 224 -11.20 3.07 3.29
N SER A 225 -11.37 3.89 2.25
CA SER A 225 -12.15 3.51 1.07
C SER A 225 -11.50 2.40 0.26
N THR A 226 -10.20 2.53 -0.06
CA THR A 226 -9.48 1.50 -0.83
C THR A 226 -9.23 0.26 0.02
N GLY A 227 -8.88 0.42 1.29
CA GLY A 227 -8.64 -0.69 2.22
C GLY A 227 -9.86 -1.58 2.47
N ALA A 228 -11.08 -1.02 2.43
CA ALA A 228 -12.31 -1.79 2.48
C ALA A 228 -12.40 -2.79 1.32
N ILE A 229 -12.06 -2.34 0.11
CA ILE A 229 -12.11 -3.19 -1.09
C ILE A 229 -10.89 -4.12 -1.14
N GLU A 230 -9.68 -3.59 -1.01
CA GLU A 230 -8.44 -4.36 -1.15
C GLU A 230 -8.31 -5.51 -0.14
N LYS A 231 -8.80 -5.32 1.08
CA LYS A 231 -8.57 -6.27 2.17
C LYS A 231 -9.81 -7.05 2.56
N PHE A 232 -11.01 -6.47 2.43
CA PHE A 232 -12.24 -7.05 2.99
C PHE A 232 -13.31 -7.37 1.95
N SER A 233 -13.16 -6.97 0.66
CA SER A 233 -14.19 -7.20 -0.35
C SER A 233 -14.48 -8.68 -0.59
N VAL A 234 -13.47 -9.57 -0.56
CA VAL A 234 -13.67 -11.00 -0.78
C VAL A 234 -14.58 -11.58 0.32
N SER A 235 -14.26 -11.31 1.60
CA SER A 235 -15.09 -11.74 2.73
C SER A 235 -16.48 -11.14 2.66
N ALA A 236 -16.60 -9.86 2.31
CA ALA A 236 -17.88 -9.17 2.18
C ALA A 236 -18.74 -9.75 1.04
N LEU A 237 -18.14 -10.05 -0.12
CA LEU A 237 -18.84 -10.63 -1.26
C LEU A 237 -19.29 -12.06 -0.98
N VAL A 238 -18.47 -12.87 -0.33
CA VAL A 238 -18.81 -14.25 0.03
C VAL A 238 -19.94 -14.28 1.07
N GLN A 239 -19.84 -13.47 2.15
CA GLN A 239 -20.80 -13.52 3.24
C GLN A 239 -22.08 -12.72 2.99
N GLY A 240 -22.01 -11.64 2.22
CA GLY A 240 -23.12 -10.70 2.07
C GLY A 240 -23.85 -10.75 0.73
N PHE A 241 -23.28 -11.44 -0.26
CA PHE A 241 -23.81 -11.45 -1.63
C PHE A 241 -23.80 -12.86 -2.25
N ASP A 242 -23.53 -13.91 -1.47
CA ASP A 242 -23.46 -15.31 -1.89
C ASP A 242 -22.53 -15.56 -3.11
N VAL A 243 -21.51 -14.71 -3.27
CA VAL A 243 -20.52 -14.85 -4.34
C VAL A 243 -19.58 -15.99 -3.98
N ALA A 244 -19.40 -16.96 -4.90
CA ALA A 244 -18.44 -18.04 -4.69
C ALA A 244 -17.02 -17.48 -4.47
N LEU A 245 -16.28 -18.03 -3.49
CA LEU A 245 -14.93 -17.56 -3.11
C LEU A 245 -13.98 -17.42 -4.30
N PRO A 246 -13.91 -18.37 -5.28
CA PRO A 246 -13.04 -18.18 -6.45
C PRO A 246 -13.41 -16.96 -7.29
N ALA A 247 -14.70 -16.66 -7.46
CA ALA A 247 -15.17 -15.51 -8.22
C ALA A 247 -14.88 -14.18 -7.49
N ALA A 248 -15.12 -14.12 -6.19
CA ALA A 248 -14.77 -12.96 -5.37
C ALA A 248 -13.24 -12.69 -5.36
N ASN A 249 -12.44 -13.76 -5.25
CA ASN A 249 -10.98 -13.66 -5.31
C ASN A 249 -10.47 -13.20 -6.69
N LEU A 250 -11.07 -13.71 -7.79
CA LEU A 250 -10.78 -13.24 -9.14
C LEU A 250 -11.09 -11.75 -9.30
N ALA A 251 -12.24 -11.31 -8.79
CA ALA A 251 -12.64 -9.91 -8.87
C ALA A 251 -11.68 -8.98 -8.10
N LEU A 252 -11.23 -9.37 -6.91
CA LEU A 252 -10.18 -8.65 -6.18
C LEU A 252 -8.85 -8.66 -6.93
N THR A 253 -8.47 -9.80 -7.49
CA THR A 253 -7.23 -9.92 -8.28
C THR A 253 -7.24 -8.94 -9.45
N ILE A 254 -8.34 -8.88 -10.21
CA ILE A 254 -8.51 -7.96 -11.34
C ILE A 254 -8.52 -6.50 -10.85
N PHE A 255 -9.16 -6.19 -9.71
CA PHE A 255 -9.09 -4.86 -9.08
C PHE A 255 -7.65 -4.43 -8.83
N LEU A 256 -6.83 -5.28 -8.20
CA LEU A 256 -5.45 -4.97 -7.85
C LEU A 256 -4.54 -4.81 -9.07
N PHE A 257 -4.68 -5.68 -10.07
CA PHE A 257 -3.96 -5.51 -11.34
C PHE A 257 -4.37 -4.22 -12.06
N ALA A 258 -5.66 -3.96 -12.15
CA ALA A 258 -6.17 -2.75 -12.79
C ALA A 258 -5.73 -1.48 -12.05
N SER A 259 -5.65 -1.51 -10.72
CA SER A 259 -5.11 -0.41 -9.92
C SER A 259 -3.64 -0.12 -10.25
N ALA A 260 -2.80 -1.14 -10.44
CA ALA A 260 -1.42 -0.97 -10.86
C ALA A 260 -1.31 -0.23 -12.21
N PHE A 261 -2.13 -0.61 -13.20
CA PHE A 261 -2.20 0.10 -14.47
C PHE A 261 -2.83 1.49 -14.34
N GLY A 262 -3.80 1.65 -13.45
CA GLY A 262 -4.40 2.94 -13.11
C GLY A 262 -3.36 3.96 -12.62
N VAL A 263 -2.42 3.54 -11.76
CA VAL A 263 -1.32 4.40 -11.29
C VAL A 263 -0.44 4.88 -12.45
N LEU A 264 -0.10 3.99 -13.39
CA LEU A 264 0.69 4.36 -14.57
C LEU A 264 -0.06 5.37 -15.46
N ALA A 265 -1.33 5.13 -15.71
CA ALA A 265 -2.18 6.05 -16.47
C ALA A 265 -2.39 7.38 -15.76
N GLY A 266 -2.56 7.34 -14.43
CA GLY A 266 -2.69 8.49 -13.56
C GLY A 266 -1.46 9.40 -13.58
N GLY A 267 -0.25 8.83 -13.65
CA GLY A 267 0.99 9.59 -13.81
C GLY A 267 1.00 10.41 -15.11
N VAL A 268 0.66 9.78 -16.24
CA VAL A 268 0.57 10.47 -17.52
C VAL A 268 -0.52 11.56 -17.52
N LEU A 269 -1.64 11.31 -16.83
CA LEU A 269 -2.73 12.28 -16.71
C LEU A 269 -2.32 13.46 -15.80
N ALA A 270 -1.64 13.18 -14.70
CA ALA A 270 -1.15 14.21 -13.78
C ALA A 270 -0.15 15.17 -14.45
N ASP A 271 0.67 14.68 -15.39
CA ASP A 271 1.60 15.52 -16.16
C ASP A 271 0.89 16.42 -17.19
N ARG A 272 -0.39 16.12 -17.53
CA ARG A 272 -1.15 16.83 -18.58
C ARG A 272 -2.24 17.75 -18.04
N THR A 273 -2.45 17.82 -16.74
CA THR A 273 -3.49 18.63 -16.14
C THR A 273 -3.03 19.31 -14.86
N ASP A 274 -3.48 20.55 -14.66
CA ASP A 274 -3.32 21.27 -13.39
C ASP A 274 -4.53 21.09 -12.46
N LYS A 275 -5.55 20.35 -12.91
CA LYS A 275 -6.83 20.16 -12.21
C LYS A 275 -6.86 18.83 -11.45
N HIS A 276 -5.81 18.56 -10.68
CA HIS A 276 -5.62 17.28 -9.97
C HIS A 276 -6.78 16.89 -9.06
N GLY A 277 -7.37 17.86 -8.35
CA GLY A 277 -8.51 17.60 -7.48
C GLY A 277 -9.76 17.18 -8.24
N TYR A 278 -10.06 17.79 -9.39
CA TYR A 278 -11.22 17.37 -10.20
C TYR A 278 -11.03 15.98 -10.80
N VAL A 279 -9.82 15.61 -11.20
CA VAL A 279 -9.48 14.24 -11.65
C VAL A 279 -9.74 13.24 -10.52
N ALA A 280 -9.21 13.53 -9.33
CA ALA A 280 -9.41 12.67 -8.17
C ALA A 280 -10.89 12.56 -7.78
N ALA A 281 -11.61 13.67 -7.71
CA ALA A 281 -13.03 13.70 -7.38
C ALA A 281 -13.89 12.92 -8.40
N GLY A 282 -13.65 13.11 -9.69
CA GLY A 282 -14.37 12.41 -10.77
C GLY A 282 -14.13 10.92 -10.75
N ALA A 283 -12.87 10.49 -10.58
CA ALA A 283 -12.51 9.08 -10.51
C ALA A 283 -13.13 8.39 -9.29
N PHE A 284 -13.10 9.03 -8.10
CA PHE A 284 -13.70 8.48 -6.89
C PHE A 284 -15.23 8.48 -6.93
N ALA A 285 -15.85 9.51 -7.50
CA ALA A 285 -17.30 9.54 -7.68
C ALA A 285 -17.78 8.40 -8.60
N LEU A 286 -17.07 8.17 -9.72
CA LEU A 286 -17.37 7.08 -10.63
C LEU A 286 -17.11 5.71 -9.98
N ALA A 287 -16.00 5.56 -9.24
CA ALA A 287 -15.71 4.36 -8.49
C ALA A 287 -16.80 4.06 -7.45
N ALA A 288 -17.24 5.07 -6.69
CA ALA A 288 -18.33 4.93 -5.73
C ALA A 288 -19.63 4.48 -6.41
N PHE A 289 -19.98 5.09 -7.56
CA PHE A 289 -21.16 4.70 -8.34
C PHE A 289 -21.09 3.24 -8.79
N ILE A 290 -19.93 2.77 -9.29
CA ILE A 290 -19.75 1.37 -9.71
C ILE A 290 -19.89 0.43 -8.50
N VAL A 291 -19.32 0.76 -7.34
CA VAL A 291 -19.47 -0.04 -6.13
C VAL A 291 -20.94 -0.10 -5.68
N VAL A 292 -21.71 0.99 -5.82
CA VAL A 292 -23.17 0.99 -5.57
C VAL A 292 -23.88 0.00 -6.51
N LEU A 293 -23.50 -0.07 -7.79
CA LEU A 293 -24.05 -1.08 -8.71
C LEU A 293 -23.72 -2.51 -8.26
N VAL A 294 -22.48 -2.75 -7.81
CA VAL A 294 -22.08 -4.06 -7.25
C VAL A 294 -22.94 -4.43 -6.03
N ILE A 295 -23.27 -3.47 -5.17
CA ILE A 295 -24.12 -3.71 -3.99
C ILE A 295 -25.57 -3.97 -4.35
N ARG A 296 -26.09 -3.29 -5.38
CA ARG A 296 -27.53 -3.28 -5.70
C ARG A 296 -27.94 -4.32 -6.73
N MET A 297 -27.00 -4.85 -7.51
CA MET A 297 -27.30 -5.75 -8.62
C MET A 297 -26.64 -7.11 -8.43
N PRO A 298 -27.33 -8.21 -8.63
CA PRO A 298 -26.71 -9.55 -8.67
C PRO A 298 -25.90 -9.67 -9.96
N LEU A 299 -24.62 -9.32 -9.89
CA LEU A 299 -23.74 -9.35 -11.05
C LEU A 299 -23.18 -10.77 -11.27
N PRO A 300 -23.21 -11.28 -12.51
CA PRO A 300 -22.50 -12.50 -12.83
C PRO A 300 -20.99 -12.32 -12.66
N PRO A 301 -20.19 -13.40 -12.45
CA PRO A 301 -18.78 -13.31 -12.09
C PRO A 301 -17.94 -12.41 -13.01
N VAL A 302 -18.17 -12.45 -14.32
CA VAL A 302 -17.45 -11.62 -15.29
C VAL A 302 -17.78 -10.12 -15.12
N ALA A 303 -19.07 -9.80 -14.94
CA ALA A 303 -19.49 -8.41 -14.73
C ALA A 303 -18.98 -7.86 -13.39
N LEU A 304 -18.99 -8.67 -12.32
CA LEU A 304 -18.43 -8.32 -11.02
C LEU A 304 -16.92 -8.04 -11.14
N ALA A 305 -16.18 -8.93 -11.79
CA ALA A 305 -14.75 -8.78 -12.00
C ALA A 305 -14.43 -7.53 -12.84
N THR A 306 -15.22 -7.24 -13.88
CA THR A 306 -15.09 -6.03 -14.70
C THR A 306 -15.39 -4.77 -13.87
N ALA A 307 -16.47 -4.76 -13.09
CA ALA A 307 -16.86 -3.63 -12.25
C ALA A 307 -15.77 -3.31 -11.20
N LEU A 308 -15.26 -4.34 -10.51
CA LEU A 308 -14.15 -4.16 -9.57
C LEU A 308 -12.85 -3.78 -10.29
N GLY A 309 -12.59 -4.31 -11.49
CA GLY A 309 -11.44 -3.91 -12.30
C GLY A 309 -11.47 -2.43 -12.67
N VAL A 310 -12.61 -1.92 -13.16
CA VAL A 310 -12.77 -0.48 -13.45
C VAL A 310 -12.62 0.34 -12.16
N THR A 311 -13.19 -0.10 -11.05
CA THR A 311 -13.02 0.55 -9.75
C THR A 311 -11.55 0.60 -9.34
N GLY A 312 -10.82 -0.51 -9.49
CA GLY A 312 -9.39 -0.58 -9.22
C GLY A 312 -8.58 0.38 -10.10
N PHE A 313 -8.84 0.40 -11.39
CA PHE A 313 -8.18 1.34 -12.31
C PHE A 313 -8.42 2.80 -11.90
N LEU A 314 -9.66 3.16 -11.57
CA LEU A 314 -10.01 4.52 -11.12
C LEU A 314 -9.33 4.90 -9.80
N THR A 315 -9.28 3.99 -8.83
CA THR A 315 -8.60 4.24 -7.55
C THR A 315 -7.09 4.38 -7.72
N GLY A 316 -6.48 3.57 -8.57
CA GLY A 316 -5.07 3.70 -8.92
C GLY A 316 -4.75 5.03 -9.63
N LEU A 317 -5.61 5.46 -10.55
CA LEU A 317 -5.46 6.69 -11.32
C LEU A 317 -5.39 7.94 -10.43
N VAL A 318 -6.02 7.90 -9.24
CA VAL A 318 -6.03 9.02 -8.29
C VAL A 318 -4.67 9.24 -7.62
N ALA A 319 -3.85 8.19 -7.46
CA ALA A 319 -2.65 8.25 -6.62
C ALA A 319 -1.66 9.37 -7.03
N PRO A 320 -1.26 9.53 -8.32
CA PRO A 320 -0.38 10.64 -8.71
C PRO A 320 -1.02 12.02 -8.55
N SER A 321 -2.32 12.16 -8.85
CA SER A 321 -3.04 13.43 -8.67
C SER A 321 -3.11 13.85 -7.19
N ARG A 322 -3.33 12.90 -6.29
CA ARG A 322 -3.27 13.11 -4.84
C ARG A 322 -1.89 13.63 -4.40
N ASP A 323 -0.80 13.05 -4.90
CA ASP A 323 0.56 13.44 -4.56
C ASP A 323 0.86 14.86 -5.06
N MET A 324 0.31 15.24 -6.22
CA MET A 324 0.40 16.60 -6.75
C MET A 324 -0.36 17.61 -5.88
N LEU A 325 -1.51 17.24 -5.26
CA LEU A 325 -2.20 18.10 -4.30
C LEU A 325 -1.36 18.39 -3.06
N VAL A 326 -0.65 17.40 -2.53
CA VAL A 326 0.28 17.60 -1.41
C VAL A 326 1.42 18.51 -1.82
N ARG A 327 2.01 18.27 -2.99
CA ARG A 327 3.10 19.10 -3.52
C ARG A 327 2.68 20.55 -3.69
N ALA A 328 1.51 20.80 -4.27
CA ALA A 328 0.98 22.14 -4.46
C ALA A 328 0.72 22.90 -3.13
N ALA A 329 0.39 22.17 -2.06
CA ALA A 329 0.18 22.74 -0.73
C ALA A 329 1.47 22.91 0.08
N SER A 330 2.60 22.38 -0.41
CA SER A 330 3.89 22.37 0.30
C SER A 330 4.68 23.63 0.01
N PRO A 331 5.27 24.30 1.02
CA PRO A 331 6.27 25.35 0.79
C PRO A 331 7.50 24.77 0.07
N ALA A 332 8.13 25.58 -0.78
CA ALA A 332 9.35 25.18 -1.47
C ALA A 332 10.45 24.73 -0.48
N GLY A 333 10.97 23.52 -0.66
CA GLY A 333 11.97 22.89 0.21
C GLY A 333 11.42 22.25 1.49
N ALA A 334 10.10 22.20 1.68
CA ALA A 334 9.42 21.52 2.79
C ALA A 334 8.50 20.38 2.33
N GLU A 335 8.56 20.01 1.04
CA GLU A 335 7.68 19.01 0.42
C GLU A 335 7.75 17.66 1.16
N GLY A 336 8.95 17.17 1.46
CA GLY A 336 9.15 15.91 2.17
C GLY A 336 8.53 15.91 3.58
N ARG A 337 8.67 17.03 4.31
CA ARG A 337 8.07 17.17 5.65
C ARG A 337 6.55 17.22 5.59
N THR A 338 5.97 17.99 4.66
CA THR A 338 4.53 18.08 4.44
C THR A 338 3.98 16.70 4.08
N PHE A 339 4.64 16.00 3.13
CA PHE A 339 4.24 14.65 2.73
C PHE A 339 4.32 13.65 3.90
N GLY A 340 5.38 13.71 4.70
CA GLY A 340 5.55 12.88 5.89
C GLY A 340 4.42 13.05 6.90
N ILE A 341 4.00 14.29 7.17
CA ILE A 341 2.86 14.57 8.08
C ILE A 341 1.55 14.04 7.47
N VAL A 342 1.26 14.40 6.24
CA VAL A 342 0.01 14.07 5.57
C VAL A 342 -0.15 12.55 5.38
N SER A 343 0.94 11.84 5.07
CA SER A 343 0.92 10.38 4.88
C SER A 343 0.63 9.59 6.16
N THR A 344 0.70 10.22 7.35
CA THR A 344 0.23 9.57 8.59
C THR A 344 -1.25 9.21 8.51
N GLY A 345 -2.03 9.90 7.67
CA GLY A 345 -3.42 9.55 7.38
C GLY A 345 -3.60 8.12 6.86
N PHE A 346 -2.67 7.61 6.05
CA PHE A 346 -2.71 6.20 5.62
C PHE A 346 -2.57 5.24 6.79
N ASN A 347 -1.70 5.56 7.74
CA ASN A 347 -1.50 4.73 8.92
C ASN A 347 -2.75 4.74 9.82
N VAL A 348 -3.38 5.91 9.99
CA VAL A 348 -4.64 6.04 10.75
C VAL A 348 -5.73 5.18 10.10
N GLY A 349 -5.95 5.31 8.79
CA GLY A 349 -6.91 4.48 8.06
C GLY A 349 -6.55 2.99 8.07
N GLY A 350 -5.24 2.67 7.98
CA GLY A 350 -4.71 1.31 8.05
C GLY A 350 -4.88 0.62 9.40
N VAL A 351 -5.10 1.38 10.48
CA VAL A 351 -5.41 0.86 11.82
C VAL A 351 -6.92 0.79 12.04
N ILE A 352 -7.63 1.88 11.76
CA ILE A 352 -9.09 1.97 12.00
C ILE A 352 -9.86 1.04 11.06
N GLY A 353 -9.50 1.03 9.77
CA GLY A 353 -10.22 0.28 8.73
C GLY A 353 -10.38 -1.20 9.05
N PRO A 354 -9.30 -1.96 9.27
CA PRO A 354 -9.39 -3.39 9.53
C PRO A 354 -10.26 -3.75 10.74
N ILE A 355 -10.21 -2.95 11.81
CA ILE A 355 -11.04 -3.16 13.01
C ILE A 355 -12.51 -2.86 12.69
N LEU A 356 -12.80 -1.75 11.98
CA LEU A 356 -14.15 -1.36 11.59
C LEU A 356 -14.78 -2.41 10.65
N PHE A 357 -14.06 -2.83 9.62
CA PHE A 357 -14.58 -3.78 8.64
C PHE A 357 -14.71 -5.19 9.22
N GLY A 358 -13.78 -5.59 10.09
CA GLY A 358 -13.89 -6.81 10.86
C GLY A 358 -15.15 -6.82 11.75
N PHE A 359 -15.41 -5.72 12.46
CA PHE A 359 -16.62 -5.57 13.26
C PHE A 359 -17.91 -5.70 12.44
N LEU A 360 -17.95 -5.10 11.24
CA LEU A 360 -19.11 -5.23 10.35
C LEU A 360 -19.33 -6.69 9.92
N LEU A 361 -18.27 -7.40 9.58
CA LEU A 361 -18.35 -8.83 9.20
C LEU A 361 -18.81 -9.72 10.36
N ASP A 362 -18.26 -9.53 11.55
CA ASP A 362 -18.61 -10.29 12.75
C ASP A 362 -20.07 -10.07 13.18
N ARG A 363 -20.66 -8.91 12.84
CA ARG A 363 -22.08 -8.59 13.07
C ARG A 363 -23.03 -9.08 11.96
N GLY A 364 -22.51 -9.79 10.96
CA GLY A 364 -23.30 -10.20 9.81
C GLY A 364 -23.70 -9.04 8.87
N LEU A 365 -23.07 -7.86 9.04
CA LEU A 365 -23.30 -6.68 8.22
C LEU A 365 -22.30 -6.61 7.05
N ALA A 366 -22.11 -7.73 6.34
CA ALA A 366 -21.07 -7.87 5.33
C ALA A 366 -21.20 -6.84 4.18
N SER A 367 -22.42 -6.53 3.72
CA SER A 367 -22.67 -5.47 2.75
C SER A 367 -22.25 -4.08 3.26
N GLY A 368 -22.22 -3.88 4.58
CA GLY A 368 -21.79 -2.66 5.24
C GLY A 368 -20.34 -2.30 4.94
N VAL A 369 -19.48 -3.28 4.66
CA VAL A 369 -18.08 -3.05 4.24
C VAL A 369 -18.02 -2.27 2.92
N LEU A 370 -18.80 -2.69 1.91
CA LEU A 370 -18.85 -2.02 0.62
C LEU A 370 -19.59 -0.67 0.72
N TRP A 371 -20.65 -0.58 1.54
CA TRP A 371 -21.31 0.70 1.82
C TRP A 371 -20.38 1.69 2.53
N ALA A 372 -19.55 1.24 3.46
CA ALA A 372 -18.53 2.08 4.09
C ALA A 372 -17.50 2.56 3.07
N ALA A 373 -17.04 1.69 2.15
CA ALA A 373 -16.17 2.10 1.05
C ALA A 373 -16.80 3.22 0.22
N VAL A 374 -18.07 3.07 -0.19
CA VAL A 374 -18.83 4.12 -0.91
C VAL A 374 -18.91 5.41 -0.10
N GLY A 375 -19.26 5.32 1.19
CA GLY A 375 -19.33 6.48 2.07
C GLY A 375 -17.99 7.23 2.16
N PHE A 376 -16.88 6.51 2.32
CA PHE A 376 -15.54 7.11 2.34
C PHE A 376 -15.14 7.68 0.97
N MET A 377 -15.49 7.04 -0.15
CA MET A 377 -15.25 7.58 -1.50
C MET A 377 -16.02 8.87 -1.72
N VAL A 378 -17.29 8.92 -1.32
CA VAL A 378 -18.13 10.14 -1.40
C VAL A 378 -17.57 11.24 -0.52
N ALA A 379 -17.18 10.92 0.72
CA ALA A 379 -16.54 11.88 1.62
C ALA A 379 -15.23 12.42 1.04
N THR A 380 -14.39 11.54 0.47
CA THR A 380 -13.16 11.91 -0.25
C THR A 380 -13.47 12.90 -1.38
N THR A 381 -14.44 12.56 -2.23
CA THR A 381 -14.89 13.43 -3.34
C THR A 381 -15.32 14.80 -2.84
N ALA A 382 -16.15 14.86 -1.78
CA ALA A 382 -16.61 16.10 -1.19
C ALA A 382 -15.45 16.95 -0.63
N VAL A 383 -14.53 16.34 0.14
CA VAL A 383 -13.37 17.04 0.71
C VAL A 383 -12.48 17.63 -0.41
N VAL A 384 -12.20 16.86 -1.45
CA VAL A 384 -11.38 17.33 -2.58
C VAL A 384 -12.05 18.48 -3.33
N LEU A 385 -13.37 18.40 -3.61
CA LEU A 385 -14.09 19.47 -4.30
C LEU A 385 -14.17 20.75 -3.46
N LEU A 386 -14.36 20.63 -2.14
CA LEU A 386 -14.36 21.78 -1.23
C LEU A 386 -12.97 22.44 -1.19
N GLN A 387 -11.91 21.65 -1.17
CA GLN A 387 -10.53 22.16 -1.20
C GLN A 387 -10.23 22.89 -2.51
N GLU A 388 -10.61 22.34 -3.66
CA GLU A 388 -10.44 22.97 -4.98
C GLU A 388 -11.18 24.31 -5.05
N ARG A 389 -12.44 24.37 -4.61
CA ARG A 389 -13.21 25.61 -4.56
C ARG A 389 -12.55 26.67 -3.66
N HIS A 390 -12.03 26.24 -2.49
CA HIS A 390 -11.36 27.16 -1.57
C HIS A 390 -10.07 27.75 -2.17
N MET A 391 -9.29 26.94 -2.92
CA MET A 391 -8.09 27.41 -3.59
C MET A 391 -8.40 28.41 -4.71
N GLN A 392 -9.48 28.20 -5.46
CA GLN A 392 -9.90 29.12 -6.54
C GLN A 392 -10.45 30.46 -6.02
N MET A 393 -10.98 30.49 -4.81
CA MET A 393 -11.51 31.73 -4.19
C MET A 393 -10.42 32.61 -3.55
N LYS A 394 -9.18 32.11 -3.40
CA LYS A 394 -8.06 32.94 -2.94
C LYS A 394 -7.61 33.85 -4.07
N PRO A 395 -7.63 35.21 -3.88
CA PRO A 395 -7.12 36.13 -4.90
C PRO A 395 -5.63 35.80 -5.18
N ALA A 396 -5.24 35.90 -6.46
CA ALA A 396 -3.84 35.79 -6.85
C ALA A 396 -3.01 36.76 -5.99
N PRO A 397 -1.82 36.37 -5.48
CA PRO A 397 -0.96 37.28 -4.78
C PRO A 397 -0.76 38.50 -5.66
N ALA A 398 -1.08 39.70 -5.13
CA ALA A 398 -0.79 40.97 -5.80
C ALA A 398 0.73 40.97 -6.08
N GLY A 399 1.08 40.95 -7.38
CA GLY A 399 2.42 40.90 -7.91
C GLY A 399 3.28 42.13 -7.55
#